data_91c1b758889b90b347cd3695d08e4fc8
#
_entry.id   91c1b758889b90b347cd3695d08e4fc8
#
_cell.length_a   1.000
_cell.length_b   1.000
_cell.length_c   1.000
_cell.angle_alpha   90.00
_cell.angle_beta   90.00
_cell.angle_gamma   90.00
#
_symmetry.space_group_name_H-M   'P 1'
#
loop_
_entity.id
_entity.type
_entity.pdbx_description
1 polymer ?
#
loop_
_entity_poly.entity_id
_entity_poly.type
_entity_poly.pdbx_seq_one_letter_code
_entity_poly.pdbx_strand_id
1 'polypeptide(L)'
;MMIKKAIVTGGAGFIGSNLVDKLIDMGVEVHIIDNLSTGFEKNINPKATFHKIDISTINPELAWYEFKNTDAIFHTAALARVQPSIKDPIPFDSVNVGGTLRMLKLAHNLGVKRFVYSASSSCYGNNKNFPTPETESTNPLSPYGLQKYIGEQYCKMFSEVYGLDTVSLRYFNVYGERMSLEGAYKLAIPIFANQILSGKPLTIHNDGEQRRDFTYVGDVVNANILAATNPEDLKGEAFNIGNGNNYSVNELADMLGGEKSYGNKVIEPFQTLADNSKALLILDFAPKVLYPASGGWWW
;
A
#
# COMPACT_ATOMS: atom_id res chain seq x y z
N MET A 1 -18.71 3.79 -10.40
CA MET A 1 -19.10 5.05 -9.71
C MET A 1 -18.21 6.20 -10.21
N MET A 2 -18.72 7.42 -10.39
CA MET A 2 -17.88 8.60 -10.72
C MET A 2 -17.44 9.27 -9.41
N ILE A 3 -16.14 9.53 -9.26
CA ILE A 3 -15.56 10.23 -8.11
C ILE A 3 -15.34 11.70 -8.52
N LYS A 4 -15.92 12.63 -7.79
CA LYS A 4 -15.72 14.08 -7.98
C LYS A 4 -14.83 14.68 -6.90
N LYS A 5 -14.92 14.15 -5.67
CA LYS A 5 -14.15 14.58 -4.52
C LYS A 5 -13.62 13.38 -3.74
N ALA A 6 -12.35 13.40 -3.40
CA ALA A 6 -11.68 12.32 -2.68
C ALA A 6 -10.80 12.83 -1.53
N ILE A 7 -10.69 12.04 -0.47
CA ILE A 7 -9.67 12.18 0.55
C ILE A 7 -8.62 11.09 0.34
N VAL A 8 -7.34 11.48 0.36
CA VAL A 8 -6.21 10.55 0.37
C VAL A 8 -5.45 10.76 1.67
N THR A 9 -5.54 9.80 2.60
CA THR A 9 -4.70 9.84 3.79
C THR A 9 -3.30 9.28 3.45
N GLY A 10 -2.24 9.85 4.01
CA GLY A 10 -0.88 9.49 3.62
C GLY A 10 -0.50 10.00 2.21
N GLY A 11 -1.17 11.07 1.73
CA GLY A 11 -1.00 11.60 0.38
C GLY A 11 0.33 12.29 0.11
N ALA A 12 1.16 12.52 1.12
CA ALA A 12 2.55 12.96 0.97
C ALA A 12 3.56 11.79 0.97
N GLY A 13 3.08 10.56 1.18
CA GLY A 13 3.87 9.33 1.15
C GLY A 13 4.07 8.77 -0.26
N PHE A 14 4.72 7.61 -0.34
CA PHE A 14 5.05 6.92 -1.59
C PHE A 14 3.81 6.61 -2.44
N ILE A 15 2.95 5.70 -1.99
CA ILE A 15 1.77 5.26 -2.76
C ILE A 15 0.74 6.39 -2.86
N GLY A 16 0.48 7.07 -1.72
CA GLY A 16 -0.55 8.11 -1.65
C GLY A 16 -0.30 9.27 -2.60
N SER A 17 0.94 9.74 -2.75
CA SER A 17 1.25 10.87 -3.64
C SER A 17 1.10 10.53 -5.13
N ASN A 18 1.45 9.29 -5.54
CA ASN A 18 1.20 8.81 -6.90
C ASN A 18 -0.31 8.70 -7.19
N LEU A 19 -1.09 8.26 -6.19
CA LEU A 19 -2.55 8.21 -6.30
C LEU A 19 -3.18 9.60 -6.39
N VAL A 20 -2.70 10.55 -5.58
CA VAL A 20 -3.14 11.96 -5.62
C VAL A 20 -2.95 12.56 -7.02
N ASP A 21 -1.76 12.40 -7.61
CA ASP A 21 -1.49 12.91 -8.95
C ASP A 21 -2.47 12.32 -9.97
N LYS A 22 -2.69 11.01 -9.93
CA LYS A 22 -3.60 10.34 -10.85
C LYS A 22 -5.05 10.80 -10.69
N LEU A 23 -5.53 10.98 -9.47
CA LEU A 23 -6.88 11.51 -9.20
C LEU A 23 -7.04 12.94 -9.72
N ILE A 24 -6.02 13.79 -9.52
CA ILE A 24 -6.01 15.17 -10.05
C ILE A 24 -6.05 15.17 -11.59
N ASP A 25 -5.26 14.30 -12.24
CA ASP A 25 -5.27 14.16 -13.69
C ASP A 25 -6.63 13.69 -14.24
N MET A 26 -7.41 12.98 -13.41
CA MET A 26 -8.80 12.60 -13.72
C MET A 26 -9.81 13.71 -13.44
N GLY A 27 -9.38 14.88 -12.95
CA GLY A 27 -10.26 16.02 -12.63
C GLY A 27 -10.97 15.90 -11.27
N VAL A 28 -10.47 15.06 -10.37
CA VAL A 28 -11.03 14.87 -9.02
C VAL A 28 -10.52 15.99 -8.08
N GLU A 29 -11.40 16.58 -7.28
CA GLU A 29 -11.01 17.42 -6.15
C GLU A 29 -10.40 16.56 -5.05
N VAL A 30 -9.11 16.78 -4.74
CA VAL A 30 -8.37 15.93 -3.80
C VAL A 30 -7.98 16.68 -2.53
N HIS A 31 -8.35 16.11 -1.39
CA HIS A 31 -7.90 16.52 -0.06
C HIS A 31 -6.87 15.50 0.47
N ILE A 32 -5.69 15.97 0.82
CA ILE A 32 -4.64 15.17 1.43
C ILE A 32 -4.71 15.33 2.95
N ILE A 33 -4.74 14.21 3.69
CA ILE A 33 -4.53 14.16 5.14
C ILE A 33 -3.21 13.46 5.40
N ASP A 34 -2.21 14.19 5.92
CA ASP A 34 -0.88 13.64 6.24
C ASP A 34 -0.25 14.46 7.39
N ASN A 35 0.47 13.81 8.29
CA ASN A 35 1.18 14.49 9.39
C ASN A 35 2.66 14.75 9.05
N LEU A 36 3.13 14.30 7.88
CA LEU A 36 4.51 14.36 7.40
C LEU A 36 5.52 13.59 8.28
N SER A 37 5.06 12.60 9.05
CA SER A 37 5.96 11.77 9.87
C SER A 37 6.88 10.88 9.03
N THR A 38 6.42 10.44 7.87
CA THR A 38 7.17 9.65 6.90
C THR A 38 6.99 10.13 5.45
N GLY A 39 6.01 10.98 5.20
CA GLY A 39 5.77 11.67 3.94
C GLY A 39 6.69 12.90 3.79
N PHE A 40 6.80 13.40 2.56
CA PHE A 40 7.65 14.54 2.23
C PHE A 40 6.81 15.66 1.61
N GLU A 41 7.02 16.91 2.04
CA GLU A 41 6.35 18.09 1.48
C GLU A 41 6.50 18.19 -0.04
N LYS A 42 7.67 17.83 -0.58
CA LYS A 42 7.95 17.81 -2.01
C LYS A 42 7.04 16.91 -2.84
N ASN A 43 6.37 15.95 -2.19
CA ASN A 43 5.46 15.01 -2.84
C ASN A 43 4.01 15.53 -2.87
N ILE A 44 3.73 16.66 -2.19
CA ILE A 44 2.39 17.24 -2.16
C ILE A 44 2.11 17.88 -3.51
N ASN A 45 1.07 17.40 -4.20
CA ASN A 45 0.64 18.02 -5.44
C ASN A 45 0.03 19.40 -5.14
N PRO A 46 0.50 20.49 -5.79
CA PRO A 46 0.03 21.85 -5.52
C PRO A 46 -1.44 22.10 -5.87
N LYS A 47 -2.08 21.22 -6.65
CA LYS A 47 -3.51 21.29 -6.96
C LYS A 47 -4.39 20.61 -5.92
N ALA A 48 -3.83 19.84 -4.99
CA ALA A 48 -4.56 19.24 -3.89
C ALA A 48 -4.66 20.19 -2.69
N THR A 49 -5.73 20.06 -1.91
CA THR A 49 -5.83 20.74 -0.62
C THR A 49 -5.15 19.90 0.46
N PHE A 50 -4.11 20.45 1.06
CA PHE A 50 -3.32 19.75 2.08
C PHE A 50 -3.78 20.08 3.50
N HIS A 51 -4.00 19.03 4.31
CA HIS A 51 -4.35 19.13 5.73
C HIS A 51 -3.26 18.39 6.53
N LYS A 52 -2.50 19.15 7.33
CA LYS A 52 -1.50 18.58 8.24
C LYS A 52 -2.19 18.02 9.48
N ILE A 53 -2.68 16.79 9.38
CA ILE A 53 -3.47 16.12 10.42
C ILE A 53 -2.88 14.72 10.66
N ASP A 54 -2.77 14.34 11.94
CA ASP A 54 -2.44 12.98 12.36
C ASP A 54 -3.72 12.16 12.49
N ILE A 55 -3.82 11.06 11.73
CA ILE A 55 -5.00 10.19 11.74
C ILE A 55 -5.21 9.50 13.10
N SER A 56 -4.14 9.31 13.89
CA SER A 56 -4.23 8.69 15.22
C SER A 56 -4.93 9.58 16.25
N THR A 57 -5.03 10.88 15.98
CA THR A 57 -5.64 11.89 16.88
C THR A 57 -6.84 12.61 16.27
N ILE A 58 -7.15 12.38 14.99
CA ILE A 58 -8.31 13.01 14.34
C ILE A 58 -9.58 12.67 15.11
N ASN A 59 -10.42 13.68 15.35
CA ASN A 59 -11.72 13.48 15.96
C ASN A 59 -12.80 13.30 14.87
N PRO A 60 -13.34 12.08 14.68
CA PRO A 60 -14.32 11.81 13.64
C PRO A 60 -15.71 12.42 13.91
N GLU A 61 -15.96 12.91 15.13
CA GLU A 61 -17.25 13.53 15.51
C GLU A 61 -17.29 15.03 15.21
N LEU A 62 -16.16 15.65 14.86
CA LEU A 62 -16.15 17.04 14.43
C LEU A 62 -16.82 17.22 13.07
N ALA A 63 -17.50 18.34 12.88
CA ALA A 63 -18.07 18.70 11.59
C ALA A 63 -16.96 19.22 10.65
N TRP A 64 -16.35 18.31 9.92
CA TRP A 64 -15.33 18.63 8.91
C TRP A 64 -15.99 19.17 7.65
N TYR A 65 -16.31 20.46 7.63
CA TYR A 65 -17.03 21.10 6.52
C TYR A 65 -16.31 20.97 5.19
N GLU A 66 -14.97 21.05 5.21
CA GLU A 66 -14.11 20.88 4.05
C GLU A 66 -14.18 19.47 3.45
N PHE A 67 -14.57 18.45 4.24
CA PHE A 67 -14.68 17.06 3.79
C PHE A 67 -16.09 16.66 3.38
N LYS A 68 -17.06 17.57 3.45
CA LYS A 68 -18.43 17.30 2.98
C LYS A 68 -18.44 16.92 1.50
N ASN A 69 -19.39 16.07 1.15
CA ASN A 69 -19.58 15.56 -0.22
C ASN A 69 -18.36 14.78 -0.77
N THR A 70 -17.52 14.21 0.09
CA THR A 70 -16.47 13.27 -0.32
C THR A 70 -17.11 12.00 -0.85
N ASP A 71 -16.79 11.62 -2.09
CA ASP A 71 -17.27 10.40 -2.71
C ASP A 71 -16.50 9.18 -2.24
N ALA A 72 -15.16 9.31 -2.14
CA ALA A 72 -14.28 8.20 -1.76
C ALA A 72 -13.17 8.64 -0.80
N ILE A 73 -12.79 7.75 0.12
CA ILE A 73 -11.57 7.86 0.93
C ILE A 73 -10.61 6.75 0.52
N PHE A 74 -9.39 7.14 0.15
CA PHE A 74 -8.27 6.23 -0.05
C PHE A 74 -7.37 6.28 1.18
N HIS A 75 -7.40 5.20 1.96
CA HIS A 75 -6.68 5.17 3.22
C HIS A 75 -5.32 4.51 3.06
N THR A 76 -4.30 5.31 2.70
CA THR A 76 -2.93 4.84 2.51
C THR A 76 -1.99 5.21 3.68
N ALA A 77 -2.44 6.07 4.60
CA ALA A 77 -1.66 6.43 5.78
C ALA A 77 -1.39 5.22 6.67
N ALA A 78 -0.15 4.97 6.96
CA ALA A 78 0.29 3.91 7.87
C ALA A 78 1.76 4.10 8.25
N LEU A 79 2.17 3.56 9.38
CA LEU A 79 3.56 3.25 9.65
C LEU A 79 3.86 1.86 9.04
N ALA A 80 4.52 1.86 7.86
CA ALA A 80 4.58 0.69 6.97
C ALA A 80 5.95 -0.01 7.03
N ARG A 81 6.39 -0.48 8.21
CA ARG A 81 7.69 -1.14 8.36
C ARG A 81 7.64 -2.30 9.34
N VAL A 82 8.04 -3.49 8.90
CA VAL A 82 8.03 -4.72 9.71
C VAL A 82 9.00 -4.61 10.90
N GLN A 83 10.29 -4.40 10.67
CA GLN A 83 11.29 -4.43 11.74
C GLN A 83 11.09 -3.34 12.81
N PRO A 84 10.82 -2.06 12.46
CA PRO A 84 10.48 -1.06 13.46
C PRO A 84 9.22 -1.42 14.27
N SER A 85 8.21 -2.05 13.69
CA SER A 85 7.01 -2.48 14.41
C SER A 85 7.29 -3.58 15.43
N ILE A 86 8.28 -4.45 15.17
CA ILE A 86 8.73 -5.47 16.14
C ILE A 86 9.46 -4.80 17.31
N LYS A 87 10.27 -3.77 17.01
CA LYS A 87 11.04 -3.06 18.03
C LYS A 87 10.16 -2.22 18.96
N ASP A 88 9.15 -1.53 18.41
CA ASP A 88 8.23 -0.68 19.17
C ASP A 88 6.81 -0.73 18.52
N PRO A 89 5.95 -1.67 18.94
CA PRO A 89 4.66 -1.88 18.32
C PRO A 89 3.61 -0.81 18.67
N ILE A 90 3.74 -0.10 19.79
CA ILE A 90 2.68 0.80 20.32
C ILE A 90 2.40 1.99 19.39
N PRO A 91 3.39 2.78 18.91
CA PRO A 91 3.14 3.84 17.96
C PRO A 91 2.53 3.34 16.66
N PHE A 92 2.95 2.13 16.21
CA PHE A 92 2.39 1.50 15.01
C PHE A 92 0.91 1.14 15.21
N ASP A 93 0.53 0.63 16.36
CA ASP A 93 -0.86 0.30 16.69
C ASP A 93 -1.74 1.55 16.72
N SER A 94 -1.28 2.61 17.36
CA SER A 94 -2.00 3.90 17.43
C SER A 94 -2.33 4.44 16.03
N VAL A 95 -1.40 4.34 15.08
CA VAL A 95 -1.60 4.82 13.70
C VAL A 95 -2.36 3.79 12.87
N ASN A 96 -1.87 2.54 12.81
CA ASN A 96 -2.37 1.54 11.85
C ASN A 96 -3.74 0.96 12.25
N VAL A 97 -4.02 0.84 13.54
CA VAL A 97 -5.31 0.33 14.06
C VAL A 97 -6.19 1.49 14.50
N GLY A 98 -5.73 2.28 15.46
CA GLY A 98 -6.48 3.41 16.00
C GLY A 98 -6.82 4.46 14.95
N GLY A 99 -5.84 4.84 14.11
CA GLY A 99 -6.02 5.78 13.00
C GLY A 99 -7.00 5.25 11.95
N THR A 100 -6.88 3.98 11.56
CA THR A 100 -7.80 3.35 10.59
C THR A 100 -9.23 3.34 11.11
N LEU A 101 -9.44 2.97 12.39
CA LEU A 101 -10.77 2.99 13.00
C LEU A 101 -11.39 4.41 13.00
N ARG A 102 -10.60 5.44 13.32
CA ARG A 102 -11.04 6.84 13.29
C ARG A 102 -11.43 7.29 11.88
N MET A 103 -10.65 6.89 10.87
CA MET A 103 -10.93 7.22 9.46
C MET A 103 -12.16 6.50 8.94
N LEU A 104 -12.41 5.24 9.33
CA LEU A 104 -13.65 4.53 9.02
C LEU A 104 -14.87 5.22 9.66
N LYS A 105 -14.76 5.62 10.93
CA LYS A 105 -15.83 6.37 11.60
C LYS A 105 -16.08 7.72 10.94
N LEU A 106 -15.03 8.43 10.55
CA LEU A 106 -15.16 9.69 9.80
C LEU A 106 -15.84 9.45 8.44
N ALA A 107 -15.45 8.41 7.70
CA ALA A 107 -16.06 8.05 6.42
C ALA A 107 -17.56 7.78 6.57
N HIS A 108 -17.96 7.03 7.60
CA HIS A 108 -19.35 6.78 7.91
C HIS A 108 -20.10 8.06 8.24
N ASN A 109 -19.56 8.93 9.11
CA ASN A 109 -20.20 10.19 9.52
C ASN A 109 -20.35 11.18 8.35
N LEU A 110 -19.44 11.16 7.37
CA LEU A 110 -19.50 11.97 6.15
C LEU A 110 -20.43 11.40 5.07
N GLY A 111 -20.91 10.17 5.24
CA GLY A 111 -21.70 9.46 4.22
C GLY A 111 -20.89 9.14 2.95
N VAL A 112 -19.61 8.82 3.11
CA VAL A 112 -18.72 8.46 2.00
C VAL A 112 -19.23 7.20 1.30
N LYS A 113 -19.22 7.18 -0.03
CA LYS A 113 -19.76 6.07 -0.82
C LYS A 113 -18.81 4.88 -0.87
N ARG A 114 -17.50 5.10 -0.86
CA ARG A 114 -16.49 4.04 -0.93
C ARG A 114 -15.26 4.36 -0.07
N PHE A 115 -14.85 3.39 0.76
CA PHE A 115 -13.61 3.45 1.52
C PHE A 115 -12.64 2.39 1.01
N VAL A 116 -11.53 2.81 0.40
CA VAL A 116 -10.48 1.91 -0.11
C VAL A 116 -9.34 1.85 0.89
N TYR A 117 -9.12 0.67 1.47
CA TYR A 117 -8.10 0.43 2.48
C TYR A 117 -6.84 -0.21 1.86
N SER A 118 -5.70 0.40 2.10
CA SER A 118 -4.39 -0.17 1.77
C SER A 118 -4.02 -1.26 2.78
N ALA A 119 -4.42 -2.49 2.50
CA ALA A 119 -4.03 -3.68 3.23
C ALA A 119 -2.64 -4.17 2.79
N SER A 120 -2.23 -5.36 3.21
CA SER A 120 -0.89 -5.88 2.93
C SER A 120 -0.86 -7.41 2.85
N SER A 121 -0.09 -7.93 1.91
CA SER A 121 0.23 -9.37 1.83
C SER A 121 0.95 -9.91 3.06
N SER A 122 1.50 -9.03 3.92
CA SER A 122 2.10 -9.44 5.20
C SER A 122 1.13 -10.13 6.17
N CYS A 123 -0.18 -10.05 5.94
CA CYS A 123 -1.19 -10.80 6.68
C CYS A 123 -1.06 -12.32 6.50
N TYR A 124 -0.55 -12.79 5.36
CA TYR A 124 -0.39 -14.22 5.08
C TYR A 124 0.76 -14.86 5.87
N GLY A 125 1.76 -14.07 6.26
CA GLY A 125 2.93 -14.56 6.97
C GLY A 125 3.79 -15.50 6.10
N ASN A 126 4.07 -16.69 6.61
CA ASN A 126 4.92 -17.68 5.94
C ASN A 126 4.06 -18.84 5.38
N ASN A 127 3.14 -18.51 4.50
CA ASN A 127 2.31 -19.50 3.82
C ASN A 127 3.15 -20.37 2.85
N LYS A 128 2.56 -21.49 2.39
CA LYS A 128 3.22 -22.44 1.49
C LYS A 128 2.44 -22.66 0.18
N ASN A 129 1.27 -22.08 0.07
CA ASN A 129 0.41 -22.20 -1.12
C ASN A 129 0.66 -21.03 -2.07
N PHE A 130 1.12 -21.32 -3.28
CA PHE A 130 1.45 -20.33 -4.31
C PHE A 130 0.87 -20.75 -5.67
N PRO A 131 0.28 -19.81 -6.44
CA PRO A 131 -0.02 -18.42 -6.05
C PRO A 131 -0.97 -18.35 -4.85
N THR A 132 -0.80 -17.34 -3.98
CA THR A 132 -1.56 -17.19 -2.73
C THR A 132 -2.93 -16.59 -3.01
N PRO A 133 -4.05 -17.29 -2.82
CA PRO A 133 -5.39 -16.74 -2.97
C PRO A 133 -5.83 -15.98 -1.71
N GLU A 134 -6.87 -15.13 -1.81
CA GLU A 134 -7.42 -14.41 -0.66
C GLU A 134 -8.04 -15.32 0.41
N THR A 135 -8.38 -16.55 0.03
CA THR A 135 -8.90 -17.61 0.94
C THR A 135 -7.80 -18.28 1.77
N GLU A 136 -6.52 -18.00 1.49
CA GLU A 136 -5.43 -18.51 2.30
C GLU A 136 -5.53 -17.98 3.73
N SER A 137 -5.18 -18.85 4.69
CA SER A 137 -5.23 -18.49 6.10
C SER A 137 -4.25 -17.36 6.43
N THR A 138 -4.70 -16.40 7.23
CA THR A 138 -3.87 -15.29 7.70
C THR A 138 -3.09 -15.72 8.94
N ASN A 139 -1.76 -15.55 8.91
CA ASN A 139 -0.86 -15.84 10.02
C ASN A 139 0.28 -14.82 10.06
N PRO A 140 0.01 -13.55 10.39
CA PRO A 140 0.99 -12.49 10.34
C PRO A 140 2.16 -12.73 11.30
N LEU A 141 3.40 -12.50 10.83
CA LEU A 141 4.65 -12.72 11.56
C LEU A 141 5.18 -11.45 12.25
N SER A 142 4.45 -10.35 12.22
CA SER A 142 4.88 -9.09 12.80
C SER A 142 3.69 -8.26 13.28
N PRO A 143 3.90 -7.33 14.23
CA PRO A 143 2.89 -6.37 14.63
C PRO A 143 2.31 -5.61 13.44
N TYR A 144 3.13 -5.12 12.51
CA TYR A 144 2.67 -4.46 11.29
C TYR A 144 1.71 -5.33 10.47
N GLY A 145 2.08 -6.59 10.20
CA GLY A 145 1.21 -7.51 9.46
C GLY A 145 -0.12 -7.76 10.14
N LEU A 146 -0.10 -7.95 11.48
CA LEU A 146 -1.31 -8.10 12.29
C LEU A 146 -2.17 -6.83 12.27
N GLN A 147 -1.58 -5.65 12.43
CA GLN A 147 -2.28 -4.37 12.43
C GLN A 147 -2.97 -4.11 11.09
N LYS A 148 -2.29 -4.43 9.97
CA LYS A 148 -2.90 -4.35 8.63
C LYS A 148 -4.09 -5.31 8.48
N TYR A 149 -3.99 -6.51 9.01
CA TYR A 149 -5.09 -7.46 9.02
C TYR A 149 -6.25 -7.01 9.92
N ILE A 150 -5.97 -6.44 11.10
CA ILE A 150 -7.01 -5.84 11.97
C ILE A 150 -7.76 -4.72 11.23
N GLY A 151 -7.05 -3.84 10.52
CA GLY A 151 -7.66 -2.79 9.72
C GLY A 151 -8.59 -3.33 8.64
N GLU A 152 -8.21 -4.43 7.98
CA GLU A 152 -9.06 -5.14 7.02
C GLU A 152 -10.33 -5.71 7.69
N GLN A 153 -10.20 -6.30 8.89
CA GLN A 153 -11.35 -6.80 9.64
C GLN A 153 -12.30 -5.66 10.07
N TYR A 154 -11.75 -4.49 10.42
CA TYR A 154 -12.57 -3.30 10.66
C TYR A 154 -13.30 -2.85 9.40
N CYS A 155 -12.66 -2.86 8.23
CA CYS A 155 -13.31 -2.54 6.96
C CYS A 155 -14.51 -3.45 6.71
N LYS A 156 -14.32 -4.77 6.86
CA LYS A 156 -15.39 -5.75 6.73
C LYS A 156 -16.53 -5.49 7.72
N MET A 157 -16.21 -5.31 9.00
CA MET A 157 -17.20 -5.03 10.03
C MET A 157 -17.96 -3.73 9.77
N PHE A 158 -17.29 -2.66 9.30
CA PHE A 158 -17.98 -1.40 8.96
C PHE A 158 -18.93 -1.55 7.78
N SER A 159 -18.59 -2.41 6.81
CA SER A 159 -19.50 -2.74 5.72
C SER A 159 -20.73 -3.49 6.21
N GLU A 160 -20.55 -4.53 7.04
CA GLU A 160 -21.62 -5.37 7.54
C GLU A 160 -22.54 -4.66 8.55
N VAL A 161 -21.97 -3.86 9.46
CA VAL A 161 -22.69 -3.28 10.61
C VAL A 161 -23.17 -1.86 10.34
N TYR A 162 -22.35 -1.05 9.66
CA TYR A 162 -22.63 0.37 9.44
C TYR A 162 -23.06 0.71 8.01
N GLY A 163 -23.05 -0.28 7.10
CA GLY A 163 -23.41 -0.08 5.69
C GLY A 163 -22.45 0.80 4.91
N LEU A 164 -21.22 0.99 5.41
CA LEU A 164 -20.18 1.70 4.66
C LEU A 164 -19.55 0.74 3.65
N ASP A 165 -19.68 1.01 2.36
CA ASP A 165 -19.03 0.18 1.36
C ASP A 165 -17.51 0.34 1.43
N THR A 166 -16.83 -0.72 1.85
CA THR A 166 -15.38 -0.76 2.02
C THR A 166 -14.75 -1.84 1.13
N VAL A 167 -13.48 -1.67 0.82
CA VAL A 167 -12.67 -2.65 0.08
C VAL A 167 -11.24 -2.61 0.57
N SER A 168 -10.62 -3.79 0.74
CA SER A 168 -9.25 -3.94 1.20
C SER A 168 -8.34 -4.44 0.08
N LEU A 169 -7.27 -3.73 -0.22
CA LEU A 169 -6.31 -4.10 -1.26
C LEU A 169 -5.02 -4.59 -0.62
N ARG A 170 -4.75 -5.90 -0.69
CA ARG A 170 -3.53 -6.54 -0.15
C ARG A 170 -2.39 -6.37 -1.13
N TYR A 171 -1.57 -5.32 -0.95
CA TYR A 171 -0.44 -5.04 -1.82
C TYR A 171 0.72 -6.02 -1.61
N PHE A 172 1.33 -6.45 -2.72
CA PHE A 172 2.55 -7.25 -2.75
C PHE A 172 3.74 -6.37 -3.16
N ASN A 173 4.77 -6.28 -2.34
CA ASN A 173 6.09 -5.62 -2.54
C ASN A 173 6.11 -4.46 -3.56
N VAL A 174 5.40 -3.38 -3.24
CA VAL A 174 5.24 -2.23 -4.14
C VAL A 174 6.57 -1.51 -4.36
N TYR A 175 6.87 -1.15 -5.61
CA TYR A 175 8.04 -0.37 -6.01
C TYR A 175 7.66 0.71 -7.03
N GLY A 176 8.52 1.71 -7.22
CA GLY A 176 8.35 2.75 -8.23
C GLY A 176 8.71 4.15 -7.72
N GLU A 177 8.25 5.16 -8.41
CA GLU A 177 8.56 6.57 -8.18
C GLU A 177 8.19 7.00 -6.76
N ARG A 178 9.05 7.86 -6.16
CA ARG A 178 8.92 8.38 -4.80
C ARG A 178 9.05 7.33 -3.69
N MET A 179 9.48 6.10 -4.03
CA MET A 179 9.83 5.12 -3.02
C MET A 179 11.04 5.63 -2.22
N SER A 180 10.93 5.61 -0.88
CA SER A 180 12.00 6.14 -0.03
C SER A 180 13.27 5.29 -0.15
N LEU A 181 14.38 5.96 -0.44
CA LEU A 181 15.73 5.39 -0.40
C LEU A 181 16.33 5.41 1.01
N GLU A 182 15.65 6.05 1.97
CA GLU A 182 16.11 6.25 3.34
C GLU A 182 15.40 5.30 4.31
N GLY A 183 16.09 4.96 5.42
CA GLY A 183 15.52 4.18 6.53
C GLY A 183 16.10 2.79 6.70
N ALA A 184 15.83 2.18 7.86
CA ALA A 184 16.46 0.94 8.33
C ALA A 184 16.00 -0.35 7.60
N TYR A 185 14.89 -0.31 6.86
CA TYR A 185 14.40 -1.47 6.11
C TYR A 185 14.13 -1.06 4.66
N LYS A 186 15.05 -1.40 3.81
CA LYS A 186 14.97 -1.12 2.37
C LYS A 186 14.58 -2.40 1.64
N LEU A 187 13.59 -2.32 0.77
CA LEU A 187 13.35 -3.39 -0.21
C LEU A 187 14.53 -3.49 -1.17
N ALA A 188 14.72 -4.66 -1.79
CA ALA A 188 15.86 -4.90 -2.67
C ALA A 188 16.01 -3.83 -3.79
N ILE A 189 14.90 -3.45 -4.44
CA ILE A 189 14.92 -2.48 -5.55
C ILE A 189 15.53 -1.13 -5.15
N PRO A 190 15.06 -0.41 -4.10
CA PRO A 190 15.68 0.88 -3.75
C PRO A 190 17.11 0.74 -3.20
N ILE A 191 17.47 -0.38 -2.56
CA ILE A 191 18.87 -0.63 -2.17
C ILE A 191 19.74 -0.74 -3.40
N PHE A 192 19.36 -1.57 -4.34
CA PHE A 192 20.11 -1.81 -5.56
C PHE A 192 20.25 -0.54 -6.41
N ALA A 193 19.15 0.22 -6.54
CA ALA A 193 19.16 1.52 -7.18
C ALA A 193 20.22 2.46 -6.59
N ASN A 194 20.19 2.64 -5.27
CA ASN A 194 21.15 3.52 -4.59
C ASN A 194 22.59 3.01 -4.70
N GLN A 195 22.78 1.68 -4.70
CA GLN A 195 24.10 1.08 -4.86
C GLN A 195 24.64 1.29 -6.28
N ILE A 196 23.81 1.10 -7.32
CA ILE A 196 24.19 1.37 -8.70
C ILE A 196 24.60 2.85 -8.88
N LEU A 197 23.76 3.78 -8.43
CA LEU A 197 24.04 5.22 -8.50
C LEU A 197 25.31 5.61 -7.75
N SER A 198 25.67 4.84 -6.71
CA SER A 198 26.87 5.08 -5.90
C SER A 198 28.09 4.29 -6.39
N GLY A 199 27.99 3.53 -7.49
CA GLY A 199 29.06 2.67 -8.00
C GLY A 199 29.46 1.54 -7.04
N LYS A 200 28.51 1.07 -6.21
CA LYS A 200 28.76 0.01 -5.21
C LYS A 200 28.14 -1.32 -5.67
N PRO A 201 28.74 -2.45 -5.26
CA PRO A 201 28.16 -3.78 -5.52
C PRO A 201 26.76 -3.92 -4.89
N LEU A 202 25.90 -4.72 -5.54
CA LEU A 202 24.55 -5.04 -5.07
C LEU A 202 24.62 -6.00 -3.89
N THR A 203 24.16 -5.58 -2.73
CA THR A 203 24.19 -6.39 -1.51
C THR A 203 23.00 -7.36 -1.50
N ILE A 204 23.30 -8.64 -1.63
CA ILE A 204 22.33 -9.74 -1.58
C ILE A 204 22.43 -10.40 -0.21
N HIS A 205 21.30 -10.46 0.50
CA HIS A 205 21.20 -11.19 1.75
C HIS A 205 20.82 -12.65 1.50
N ASN A 206 21.18 -13.55 2.42
CA ASN A 206 21.02 -14.99 2.26
C ASN A 206 21.79 -15.50 1.02
N ASP A 207 21.19 -16.43 0.28
CA ASP A 207 21.71 -16.95 -1.00
C ASP A 207 21.16 -16.21 -2.23
N GLY A 208 20.24 -15.25 -1.99
CA GLY A 208 19.59 -14.48 -3.06
C GLY A 208 18.45 -15.20 -3.78
N GLU A 209 18.11 -16.43 -3.37
CA GLU A 209 17.05 -17.24 -3.99
C GLU A 209 15.65 -16.95 -3.43
N GLN A 210 15.54 -16.13 -2.39
CA GLN A 210 14.24 -15.67 -1.90
C GLN A 210 13.52 -14.85 -2.98
N ARG A 211 12.24 -15.18 -3.22
CA ARG A 211 11.45 -14.67 -4.34
C ARG A 211 10.38 -13.68 -3.89
N ARG A 212 10.18 -12.62 -4.65
CA ARG A 212 9.16 -11.58 -4.37
C ARG A 212 8.33 -11.29 -5.60
N ASP A 213 7.03 -11.19 -5.39
CA ASP A 213 6.09 -10.58 -6.33
C ASP A 213 6.23 -9.05 -6.19
N PHE A 214 6.92 -8.44 -7.15
CA PHE A 214 7.14 -7.00 -7.19
C PHE A 214 6.05 -6.32 -8.00
N THR A 215 5.31 -5.42 -7.38
CA THR A 215 4.18 -4.72 -7.99
C THR A 215 4.51 -3.25 -8.22
N TYR A 216 4.39 -2.80 -9.47
CA TYR A 216 4.65 -1.40 -9.82
C TYR A 216 3.61 -0.46 -9.19
N VAL A 217 4.05 0.69 -8.68
CA VAL A 217 3.17 1.65 -7.99
C VAL A 217 2.04 2.17 -8.88
N GLY A 218 2.29 2.33 -10.18
CA GLY A 218 1.25 2.72 -11.14
C GLY A 218 0.14 1.68 -11.27
N ASP A 219 0.45 0.38 -11.16
CA ASP A 219 -0.55 -0.68 -11.14
C ASP A 219 -1.34 -0.68 -9.82
N VAL A 220 -0.67 -0.41 -8.68
CA VAL A 220 -1.33 -0.23 -7.39
C VAL A 220 -2.28 0.98 -7.42
N VAL A 221 -1.87 2.10 -7.99
CA VAL A 221 -2.73 3.28 -8.20
C VAL A 221 -3.94 2.93 -9.06
N ASN A 222 -3.74 2.19 -10.16
CA ASN A 222 -4.84 1.73 -11.00
C ASN A 222 -5.82 0.82 -10.25
N ALA A 223 -5.31 -0.12 -9.42
CA ALA A 223 -6.15 -0.99 -8.59
C ALA A 223 -7.02 -0.19 -7.60
N ASN A 224 -6.45 0.86 -6.96
CA ASN A 224 -7.22 1.76 -6.09
C ASN A 224 -8.37 2.44 -6.83
N ILE A 225 -8.10 2.95 -8.03
CA ILE A 225 -9.11 3.63 -8.85
C ILE A 225 -10.20 2.65 -9.29
N LEU A 226 -9.81 1.46 -9.78
CA LEU A 226 -10.76 0.41 -10.17
C LEU A 226 -11.66 0.00 -9.00
N ALA A 227 -11.07 -0.23 -7.82
CA ALA A 227 -11.83 -0.55 -6.61
C ALA A 227 -12.78 0.58 -6.19
N ALA A 228 -12.34 1.84 -6.28
CA ALA A 228 -13.15 3.00 -5.90
C ALA A 228 -14.27 3.30 -6.90
N THR A 229 -14.06 3.01 -8.18
CA THR A 229 -15.04 3.29 -9.26
C THR A 229 -15.92 2.10 -9.62
N ASN A 230 -15.65 0.91 -9.07
CA ASN A 230 -16.46 -0.28 -9.30
C ASN A 230 -17.95 0.03 -9.03
N PRO A 231 -18.88 -0.35 -9.92
CA PRO A 231 -20.31 -0.08 -9.74
C PRO A 231 -20.94 -0.95 -8.65
N GLU A 232 -20.37 -2.12 -8.38
CA GLU A 232 -20.88 -3.08 -7.40
C GLU A 232 -20.41 -2.72 -5.99
N ASP A 233 -21.25 -3.03 -4.99
CA ASP A 233 -20.88 -2.98 -3.58
C ASP A 233 -19.86 -4.09 -3.27
N LEU A 234 -18.67 -3.71 -2.79
CA LEU A 234 -17.58 -4.65 -2.52
C LEU A 234 -17.60 -5.23 -1.10
N LYS A 235 -18.54 -4.78 -0.25
CA LYS A 235 -18.93 -5.42 1.05
C LYS A 235 -17.78 -5.78 1.98
N GLY A 236 -16.72 -4.99 2.01
CA GLY A 236 -15.56 -5.24 2.85
C GLY A 236 -14.61 -6.34 2.34
N GLU A 237 -14.79 -6.77 1.09
CA GLU A 237 -13.96 -7.80 0.47
C GLU A 237 -12.49 -7.39 0.36
N ALA A 238 -11.61 -8.39 0.49
CA ALA A 238 -10.19 -8.24 0.27
C ALA A 238 -9.79 -8.72 -1.13
N PHE A 239 -8.82 -8.04 -1.76
CA PHE A 239 -8.28 -8.37 -3.07
C PHE A 239 -6.76 -8.34 -3.04
N ASN A 240 -6.13 -9.36 -3.60
CA ASN A 240 -4.69 -9.35 -3.83
C ASN A 240 -4.33 -8.43 -4.99
N ILE A 241 -3.37 -7.56 -4.75
CA ILE A 241 -2.83 -6.64 -5.76
C ILE A 241 -1.34 -6.91 -5.87
N GLY A 242 -1.01 -7.79 -6.77
CA GLY A 242 0.33 -8.24 -7.10
C GLY A 242 0.59 -8.19 -8.60
N ASN A 243 1.81 -8.52 -9.01
CA ASN A 243 2.14 -8.70 -10.41
C ASN A 243 1.66 -10.06 -10.95
N GLY A 244 1.52 -11.08 -10.06
CA GLY A 244 1.23 -12.46 -10.44
C GLY A 244 2.44 -13.23 -10.97
N ASN A 245 3.62 -12.61 -10.91
CA ASN A 245 4.92 -13.24 -11.12
C ASN A 245 5.87 -12.86 -9.99
N ASN A 246 6.88 -13.68 -9.74
CA ASN A 246 7.90 -13.37 -8.76
C ASN A 246 9.30 -13.58 -9.30
N TYR A 247 10.22 -12.81 -8.75
CA TYR A 247 11.64 -12.85 -9.11
C TYR A 247 12.47 -13.08 -7.85
N SER A 248 13.57 -13.85 -8.00
CA SER A 248 14.54 -13.94 -6.93
C SER A 248 15.34 -12.64 -6.82
N VAL A 249 15.99 -12.43 -5.68
CA VAL A 249 16.87 -11.27 -5.50
C VAL A 249 18.05 -11.34 -6.46
N ASN A 250 18.52 -12.56 -6.79
CA ASN A 250 19.56 -12.80 -7.79
C ASN A 250 19.10 -12.39 -9.20
N GLU A 251 17.89 -12.84 -9.62
CA GLU A 251 17.30 -12.46 -10.92
C GLU A 251 17.13 -10.94 -11.01
N LEU A 252 16.64 -10.30 -9.93
CA LEU A 252 16.51 -8.85 -9.89
C LEU A 252 17.86 -8.14 -10.04
N ALA A 253 18.92 -8.63 -9.37
CA ALA A 253 20.25 -8.07 -9.48
C ALA A 253 20.81 -8.21 -10.90
N ASP A 254 20.56 -9.35 -11.56
CA ASP A 254 20.96 -9.58 -12.97
C ASP A 254 20.23 -8.63 -13.93
N MET A 255 18.92 -8.42 -13.74
CA MET A 255 18.14 -7.46 -14.54
C MET A 255 18.64 -6.01 -14.41
N LEU A 256 19.10 -5.64 -13.23
CA LEU A 256 19.58 -4.30 -12.94
C LEU A 256 21.04 -4.07 -13.37
N GLY A 257 21.80 -5.14 -13.56
CA GLY A 257 23.17 -5.10 -14.05
C GLY A 257 24.15 -4.49 -13.05
N GLY A 258 24.62 -5.26 -12.08
CA GLY A 258 25.61 -4.81 -11.10
C GLY A 258 26.42 -5.97 -10.56
N GLU A 259 27.62 -5.69 -10.06
CA GLU A 259 28.44 -6.67 -9.35
C GLU A 259 27.71 -7.07 -8.07
N LYS A 260 27.64 -8.38 -7.77
CA LYS A 260 26.94 -8.93 -6.62
C LYS A 260 27.89 -9.10 -5.43
N SER A 261 27.44 -8.73 -4.24
CA SER A 261 28.13 -8.95 -2.97
C SER A 261 27.17 -9.60 -1.98
N TYR A 262 27.52 -10.76 -1.45
CA TYR A 262 26.67 -11.51 -0.53
C TYR A 262 26.91 -11.07 0.92
N GLY A 263 25.82 -10.71 1.61
CA GLY A 263 25.80 -10.19 2.98
C GLY A 263 25.31 -11.21 4.00
N ASN A 264 24.92 -10.70 5.17
CA ASN A 264 24.46 -11.54 6.30
C ASN A 264 23.12 -12.23 6.02
N LYS A 265 22.87 -13.34 6.73
CA LYS A 265 21.57 -13.99 6.75
C LYS A 265 20.53 -13.13 7.46
N VAL A 266 19.33 -13.05 6.88
CA VAL A 266 18.15 -12.38 7.45
C VAL A 266 16.96 -13.33 7.46
N ILE A 267 16.10 -13.18 8.47
CA ILE A 267 14.87 -13.99 8.57
C ILE A 267 13.77 -13.24 7.83
N GLU A 268 13.31 -13.87 6.75
CA GLU A 268 12.23 -13.34 5.91
C GLU A 268 11.49 -14.49 5.21
N PRO A 269 10.26 -14.31 4.72
CA PRO A 269 9.55 -15.31 3.93
C PRO A 269 10.40 -15.70 2.71
N PHE A 270 10.45 -17.00 2.39
CA PHE A 270 11.19 -17.46 1.21
C PHE A 270 10.55 -16.97 -0.09
N GLN A 271 9.22 -16.98 -0.18
CA GLN A 271 8.50 -16.62 -1.40
C GLN A 271 7.25 -15.80 -1.10
N THR A 272 6.93 -14.86 -2.01
CA THR A 272 5.61 -14.23 -2.12
C THR A 272 5.18 -14.29 -3.58
N LEU A 273 3.91 -14.64 -3.83
CA LEU A 273 3.30 -14.67 -5.17
C LEU A 273 1.79 -14.53 -5.03
N ALA A 274 1.22 -13.50 -5.61
CA ALA A 274 -0.21 -13.22 -5.57
C ALA A 274 -0.99 -14.10 -6.56
N ASP A 275 -2.13 -14.63 -6.13
CA ASP A 275 -3.19 -14.98 -7.06
C ASP A 275 -4.07 -13.74 -7.28
N ASN A 276 -4.04 -13.19 -8.49
CA ASN A 276 -4.79 -11.99 -8.88
C ASN A 276 -6.16 -12.33 -9.52
N SER A 277 -6.54 -13.59 -9.59
CA SER A 277 -7.74 -14.03 -10.32
C SER A 277 -9.01 -13.31 -9.85
N LYS A 278 -9.16 -13.11 -8.55
CA LYS A 278 -10.29 -12.38 -7.96
C LYS A 278 -10.29 -10.90 -8.36
N ALA A 279 -9.14 -10.25 -8.29
CA ALA A 279 -9.00 -8.84 -8.66
C ALA A 279 -9.25 -8.62 -10.16
N LEU A 280 -8.78 -9.54 -11.01
CA LEU A 280 -9.08 -9.51 -12.44
C LEU A 280 -10.58 -9.66 -12.70
N LEU A 281 -11.23 -10.65 -12.08
CA LEU A 281 -12.64 -10.97 -12.34
C LEU A 281 -13.59 -9.86 -11.86
N ILE A 282 -13.34 -9.29 -10.67
CA ILE A 282 -14.29 -8.39 -10.01
C ILE A 282 -13.94 -6.92 -10.24
N LEU A 283 -12.65 -6.57 -10.23
CA LEU A 283 -12.17 -5.19 -10.36
C LEU A 283 -11.69 -4.86 -11.80
N ASP A 284 -11.58 -5.84 -12.68
CA ASP A 284 -10.90 -5.71 -14.00
C ASP A 284 -9.42 -5.29 -13.84
N PHE A 285 -8.80 -5.74 -12.74
CA PHE A 285 -7.40 -5.44 -12.47
C PHE A 285 -6.48 -6.42 -13.18
N ALA A 286 -5.67 -5.90 -14.10
CA ALA A 286 -4.54 -6.60 -14.69
C ALA A 286 -3.29 -5.72 -14.58
N PRO A 287 -2.17 -6.22 -14.01
CA PRO A 287 -0.94 -5.46 -13.93
C PRO A 287 -0.37 -5.23 -15.34
N LYS A 288 0.14 -4.03 -15.60
CA LYS A 288 0.69 -3.63 -16.92
C LYS A 288 2.21 -3.73 -16.98
N VAL A 289 2.88 -3.57 -15.84
CA VAL A 289 4.33 -3.64 -15.73
C VAL A 289 4.73 -5.04 -15.25
N LEU A 290 5.10 -5.90 -16.19
CA LEU A 290 5.29 -7.34 -15.93
C LEU A 290 6.59 -7.69 -15.21
N TYR A 291 7.59 -6.81 -15.22
CA TYR A 291 8.86 -7.02 -14.49
C TYR A 291 9.53 -5.69 -14.10
N PRO A 292 10.32 -5.68 -13.03
CA PRO A 292 10.85 -4.45 -12.45
C PRO A 292 11.72 -3.57 -13.35
N ALA A 293 12.28 -4.12 -14.43
CA ALA A 293 13.14 -3.38 -15.37
C ALA A 293 12.39 -2.85 -16.62
N SER A 294 11.10 -3.21 -16.83
CA SER A 294 10.40 -2.92 -18.09
C SER A 294 9.96 -1.46 -18.28
N GLY A 295 10.04 -0.63 -17.26
CA GLY A 295 9.56 0.75 -17.28
C GLY A 295 10.64 1.83 -17.29
N GLY A 296 11.92 1.49 -17.46
CA GLY A 296 13.01 2.44 -17.30
C GLY A 296 13.41 2.65 -15.82
N TRP A 297 14.53 3.34 -15.60
CA TRP A 297 15.04 3.62 -14.26
C TRP A 297 14.23 4.72 -13.61
N TRP A 298 13.69 4.47 -12.43
CA TRP A 298 12.74 5.35 -11.71
C TRP A 298 13.40 6.34 -10.74
N TRP A 299 14.70 6.65 -10.91
CA TRP A 299 15.49 7.57 -10.07
C TRP A 299 16.15 8.72 -10.84
#